data_5c4273403aa489306132d8ccdab97a80
#
_entry.id   5c4273403aa489306132d8ccdab97a80
#
_cell.length_a   1.000
_cell.length_b   1.000
_cell.length_c   1.000
_cell.angle_alpha   90.00
_cell.angle_beta   90.00
_cell.angle_gamma   90.00
#
_symmetry.space_group_name_H-M   'P 1'
#
loop_
_entity.id
_entity.type
_entity.pdbx_description
1 polymer ?
#
loop_
_entity_poly.entity_id
_entity_poly.type
_entity_poly.pdbx_seq_one_letter_code
_entity_poly.pdbx_strand_id
1 'polypeptide(L)'
;VLAGGLSTEREVSLRSGKACFEAIERLGYKAELIDIQGFSEIELLTEYKPDLAFLVTHGDFGEDGRLQGMLDWLSVPFTGSSAAASSLCMDKYLAKMVFKKEGLPTSECELNYEGAQLEVLKEKLHSERLFIKTRRGGSSIGAKELKTQADLDEKQTELEEWLIEPLVVGREITLGFIKMKGEWKELPILELKAKNEFYDYEAKYTEGMTQFILPAPMSEERREQLVS
;
A
#
# COMPACT_ATOMS: atom_id res chain seq x y z
N VAL A 1 -7.03 -2.87 -19.16
CA VAL A 1 -6.86 -3.10 -17.71
C VAL A 1 -5.58 -3.90 -17.50
N LEU A 2 -4.65 -3.38 -16.70
CA LEU A 2 -3.40 -4.06 -16.38
C LEU A 2 -3.52 -4.67 -14.98
N ALA A 3 -3.42 -5.99 -14.88
CA ALA A 3 -3.55 -6.75 -13.64
C ALA A 3 -2.43 -7.79 -13.51
N GLY A 4 -2.43 -8.59 -12.46
CA GLY A 4 -1.41 -9.59 -12.20
C GLY A 4 -0.18 -8.98 -11.52
N GLY A 5 0.95 -9.02 -12.18
CA GLY A 5 2.22 -8.58 -11.63
C GLY A 5 3.06 -9.71 -11.06
N LEU A 6 4.24 -9.37 -10.54
CA LEU A 6 5.24 -10.33 -10.02
C LEU A 6 5.23 -10.45 -8.50
N SER A 7 4.37 -9.69 -7.81
CA SER A 7 4.31 -9.68 -6.35
C SER A 7 3.52 -10.86 -5.78
N THR A 8 3.61 -11.05 -4.48
CA THR A 8 2.79 -12.02 -3.73
C THR A 8 1.30 -11.70 -3.74
N GLU A 9 0.90 -10.50 -4.20
CA GLU A 9 -0.49 -10.04 -4.29
C GLU A 9 -1.12 -10.29 -5.68
N ARG A 10 -0.42 -11.04 -6.56
CA ARG A 10 -0.84 -11.33 -7.94
C ARG A 10 -2.28 -11.82 -8.04
N GLU A 11 -2.68 -12.81 -7.24
CA GLU A 11 -4.02 -13.39 -7.30
C GLU A 11 -5.12 -12.38 -6.91
N VAL A 12 -4.83 -11.50 -5.97
CA VAL A 12 -5.74 -10.40 -5.60
C VAL A 12 -5.89 -9.43 -6.77
N SER A 13 -4.78 -9.09 -7.43
CA SER A 13 -4.76 -8.22 -8.59
C SER A 13 -5.56 -8.80 -9.77
N LEU A 14 -5.38 -10.06 -10.10
CA LEU A 14 -6.13 -10.72 -11.18
C LEU A 14 -7.63 -10.73 -10.92
N ARG A 15 -8.05 -11.03 -9.69
CA ARG A 15 -9.47 -11.00 -9.30
C ARG A 15 -10.07 -9.59 -9.42
N SER A 16 -9.35 -8.59 -8.91
CA SER A 16 -9.76 -7.19 -8.98
C SER A 16 -9.77 -6.69 -10.43
N GLY A 17 -8.74 -7.06 -11.21
CA GLY A 17 -8.61 -6.71 -12.62
C GLY A 17 -9.77 -7.23 -13.46
N LYS A 18 -10.17 -8.48 -13.22
CA LYS A 18 -11.34 -9.07 -13.88
C LYS A 18 -12.62 -8.28 -13.57
N ALA A 19 -12.85 -7.95 -12.29
CA ALA A 19 -14.04 -7.19 -11.90
C ALA A 19 -14.06 -5.78 -12.52
N CYS A 20 -12.90 -5.09 -12.56
CA CYS A 20 -12.78 -3.79 -13.22
C CYS A 20 -12.98 -3.89 -14.73
N PHE A 21 -12.38 -4.88 -15.38
CA PHE A 21 -12.55 -5.13 -16.82
C PHE A 21 -14.03 -5.30 -17.19
N GLU A 22 -14.73 -6.21 -16.49
CA GLU A 22 -16.16 -6.45 -16.72
C GLU A 22 -17.01 -5.18 -16.47
N ALA A 23 -16.63 -4.34 -15.49
CA ALA A 23 -17.32 -3.08 -15.24
C ALA A 23 -17.10 -2.06 -16.37
N ILE A 24 -15.88 -1.95 -16.89
CA ILE A 24 -15.54 -1.07 -18.01
C ILE A 24 -16.29 -1.48 -19.29
N GLU A 25 -16.38 -2.78 -19.56
CA GLU A 25 -17.17 -3.29 -20.70
C GLU A 25 -18.68 -2.97 -20.55
N ARG A 26 -19.23 -3.15 -19.33
CA ARG A 26 -20.63 -2.76 -19.05
C ARG A 26 -20.91 -1.28 -19.26
N LEU A 27 -19.90 -0.42 -19.11
CA LEU A 27 -20.00 1.01 -19.38
C LEU A 27 -19.88 1.34 -20.89
N GLY A 28 -19.68 0.33 -21.75
CA GLY A 28 -19.60 0.48 -23.20
C GLY A 28 -18.25 0.86 -23.75
N TYR A 29 -17.18 0.81 -22.93
CA TYR A 29 -15.82 1.02 -23.41
C TYR A 29 -15.26 -0.27 -24.03
N LYS A 30 -14.47 -0.12 -25.08
CA LYS A 30 -13.65 -1.22 -25.60
C LYS A 30 -12.47 -1.42 -24.64
N ALA A 31 -12.36 -2.60 -24.07
CA ALA A 31 -11.30 -2.91 -23.10
C ALA A 31 -10.61 -4.23 -23.42
N GLU A 32 -9.42 -4.39 -22.90
CA GLU A 32 -8.67 -5.65 -22.83
C GLU A 32 -8.12 -5.82 -21.42
N LEU A 33 -8.10 -7.05 -20.94
CA LEU A 33 -7.46 -7.43 -19.67
C LEU A 33 -6.12 -8.06 -19.98
N ILE A 34 -5.04 -7.40 -19.55
CA ILE A 34 -3.65 -7.85 -19.74
C ILE A 34 -3.08 -8.27 -18.38
N ASP A 35 -2.67 -9.52 -18.28
CA ASP A 35 -2.00 -10.09 -17.14
C ASP A 35 -0.49 -9.85 -17.26
N ILE A 36 0.04 -8.88 -16.52
CA ILE A 36 1.45 -8.51 -16.57
C ILE A 36 2.29 -9.56 -15.83
N GLN A 37 3.14 -10.28 -16.58
CA GLN A 37 4.06 -11.27 -16.04
C GLN A 37 5.52 -10.96 -16.36
N GLY A 38 5.76 -10.05 -17.29
CA GLY A 38 7.10 -9.70 -17.71
C GLY A 38 7.14 -8.68 -18.83
N PHE A 39 8.22 -8.74 -19.60
CA PHE A 39 8.48 -7.77 -20.65
C PHE A 39 7.56 -7.96 -21.88
N SER A 40 7.16 -9.20 -22.18
CA SER A 40 6.31 -9.52 -23.32
C SER A 40 4.96 -8.79 -23.32
N GLU A 41 4.34 -8.67 -22.15
CA GLU A 41 3.05 -7.98 -22.01
C GLU A 41 3.20 -6.47 -22.14
N ILE A 42 4.38 -5.95 -21.80
CA ILE A 42 4.75 -4.55 -22.01
C ILE A 42 4.89 -4.25 -23.52
N GLU A 43 5.53 -5.16 -24.24
CA GLU A 43 5.69 -5.05 -25.69
C GLU A 43 4.31 -4.99 -26.40
N LEU A 44 3.32 -5.76 -25.93
CA LEU A 44 1.94 -5.67 -26.39
C LEU A 44 1.34 -4.27 -26.27
N LEU A 45 1.70 -3.50 -25.23
CA LEU A 45 1.20 -2.13 -25.08
C LEU A 45 1.70 -1.18 -26.18
N THR A 46 2.89 -1.43 -26.73
CA THR A 46 3.43 -0.63 -27.85
C THR A 46 2.69 -0.88 -29.15
N GLU A 47 2.21 -2.11 -29.35
CA GLU A 47 1.42 -2.51 -30.51
C GLU A 47 -0.04 -2.10 -30.37
N TYR A 48 -0.61 -2.34 -29.20
CA TYR A 48 -2.03 -2.07 -28.90
C TYR A 48 -2.36 -0.58 -28.83
N LYS A 49 -1.42 0.25 -28.34
CA LYS A 49 -1.53 1.70 -28.18
C LYS A 49 -2.84 2.11 -27.48
N PRO A 50 -3.05 1.72 -26.23
CA PRO A 50 -4.28 2.03 -25.52
C PRO A 50 -4.42 3.53 -25.28
N ASP A 51 -5.64 4.04 -25.29
CA ASP A 51 -5.95 5.43 -24.91
C ASP A 51 -5.73 5.66 -23.40
N LEU A 52 -5.91 4.61 -22.60
CA LEU A 52 -5.74 4.61 -21.14
C LEU A 52 -5.39 3.23 -20.61
N ALA A 53 -4.39 3.14 -19.77
CA ALA A 53 -4.10 1.97 -18.96
C ALA A 53 -4.79 2.10 -17.58
N PHE A 54 -5.75 1.23 -17.30
CA PHE A 54 -6.39 1.14 -15.99
C PHE A 54 -5.58 0.17 -15.12
N LEU A 55 -4.87 0.69 -14.10
CA LEU A 55 -3.96 -0.09 -13.27
C LEU A 55 -4.67 -0.74 -12.09
N VAL A 56 -4.52 -2.05 -11.98
CA VAL A 56 -5.04 -2.89 -10.87
C VAL A 56 -3.96 -3.86 -10.38
N THR A 57 -2.71 -3.60 -10.72
CA THR A 57 -1.55 -4.32 -10.19
C THR A 57 -1.31 -3.92 -8.73
N HIS A 58 -0.82 -4.87 -7.91
CA HIS A 58 -0.52 -4.66 -6.50
C HIS A 58 0.93 -5.01 -6.17
N GLY A 59 1.46 -4.36 -5.12
CA GLY A 59 2.79 -4.62 -4.60
C GLY A 59 3.92 -4.22 -5.56
N ASP A 60 5.03 -4.95 -5.47
CA ASP A 60 6.22 -4.72 -6.27
C ASP A 60 5.95 -4.75 -7.77
N PHE A 61 6.62 -3.88 -8.52
CA PHE A 61 6.45 -3.59 -9.93
C PHE A 61 5.12 -2.93 -10.31
N GLY A 62 4.05 -3.13 -9.54
CA GLY A 62 2.73 -2.61 -9.82
C GLY A 62 2.43 -1.26 -9.18
N GLU A 63 2.88 -1.06 -7.92
CA GLU A 63 2.58 0.13 -7.12
C GLU A 63 3.82 0.96 -6.74
N ASP A 64 5.00 0.55 -7.15
CA ASP A 64 6.29 1.16 -6.76
C ASP A 64 6.88 2.16 -7.76
N GLY A 65 6.09 2.54 -8.75
CA GLY A 65 6.49 3.52 -9.76
C GLY A 65 7.17 2.95 -11.00
N ARG A 66 7.56 1.67 -11.00
CA ARG A 66 8.23 1.04 -12.16
C ARG A 66 7.29 0.90 -13.36
N LEU A 67 6.10 0.35 -13.14
CA LEU A 67 5.07 0.24 -14.18
C LEU A 67 4.61 1.62 -14.66
N GLN A 68 4.39 2.56 -13.73
CA GLN A 68 4.01 3.93 -14.04
C GLN A 68 5.07 4.65 -14.88
N GLY A 69 6.34 4.54 -14.50
CA GLY A 69 7.45 5.16 -15.25
C GLY A 69 7.62 4.60 -16.66
N MET A 70 7.34 3.32 -16.83
CA MET A 70 7.36 2.69 -18.13
C MET A 70 6.18 3.15 -19.00
N LEU A 71 4.98 3.28 -18.45
CA LEU A 71 3.83 3.82 -19.17
C LEU A 71 4.04 5.29 -19.56
N ASP A 72 4.67 6.09 -18.69
CA ASP A 72 5.09 7.46 -19.00
C ASP A 72 6.06 7.47 -20.19
N TRP A 73 7.06 6.59 -20.20
CA TRP A 73 8.00 6.46 -21.32
C TRP A 73 7.31 6.08 -22.64
N LEU A 74 6.32 5.20 -22.58
CA LEU A 74 5.50 4.81 -23.72
C LEU A 74 4.45 5.85 -24.11
N SER A 75 4.34 6.95 -23.36
CA SER A 75 3.30 7.97 -23.55
C SER A 75 1.87 7.40 -23.46
N VAL A 76 1.67 6.39 -22.61
CA VAL A 76 0.35 5.78 -22.33
C VAL A 76 -0.22 6.40 -21.06
N PRO A 77 -1.32 7.14 -21.13
CA PRO A 77 -2.01 7.64 -19.94
C PRO A 77 -2.45 6.49 -19.03
N PHE A 78 -2.40 6.69 -17.71
CA PHE A 78 -2.79 5.65 -16.77
C PHE A 78 -3.54 6.21 -15.56
N THR A 79 -4.29 5.34 -14.88
CA THR A 79 -4.96 5.67 -13.62
C THR A 79 -4.02 5.52 -12.43
N GLY A 80 -4.24 6.35 -11.39
CA GLY A 80 -3.47 6.30 -10.16
C GLY A 80 -2.44 7.40 -10.02
N SER A 81 -1.48 7.19 -9.14
CA SER A 81 -0.43 8.15 -8.80
C SER A 81 0.72 8.11 -9.83
N SER A 82 1.47 9.20 -9.92
CA SER A 82 2.67 9.26 -10.76
C SER A 82 3.75 8.28 -10.31
N ALA A 83 4.70 7.96 -11.19
CA ALA A 83 5.84 7.10 -10.87
C ALA A 83 6.60 7.57 -9.62
N ALA A 84 6.86 8.87 -9.51
CA ALA A 84 7.57 9.45 -8.37
C ALA A 84 6.77 9.30 -7.05
N ALA A 85 5.47 9.57 -7.05
CA ALA A 85 4.64 9.42 -5.87
C ALA A 85 4.50 7.95 -5.45
N SER A 86 4.29 7.06 -6.41
CA SER A 86 4.23 5.61 -6.18
C SER A 86 5.51 5.07 -5.56
N SER A 87 6.67 5.45 -6.12
CA SER A 87 7.97 5.02 -5.61
C SER A 87 8.25 5.53 -4.18
N LEU A 88 7.92 6.80 -3.92
CA LEU A 88 8.05 7.38 -2.59
C LEU A 88 7.15 6.68 -1.56
N CYS A 89 5.88 6.49 -1.89
CA CYS A 89 4.91 5.92 -0.95
C CYS A 89 5.10 4.42 -0.71
N MET A 90 5.67 3.68 -1.67
CA MET A 90 6.01 2.27 -1.48
C MET A 90 7.11 2.09 -0.43
N ASP A 91 8.05 3.00 -0.36
CA ASP A 91 9.13 3.00 0.63
C ASP A 91 8.67 3.69 1.93
N LYS A 92 8.24 2.89 2.91
CA LYS A 92 7.70 3.40 4.19
C LYS A 92 8.68 4.29 4.95
N TYR A 93 9.97 4.02 4.84
CA TYR A 93 10.99 4.85 5.47
C TYR A 93 11.06 6.23 4.82
N LEU A 94 11.16 6.29 3.49
CA LEU A 94 11.18 7.56 2.76
C LEU A 94 9.87 8.33 2.91
N ALA A 95 8.72 7.66 2.84
CA ALA A 95 7.41 8.28 3.06
C ALA A 95 7.34 8.95 4.45
N LYS A 96 7.81 8.26 5.51
CA LYS A 96 7.86 8.83 6.86
C LYS A 96 8.80 10.04 6.96
N MET A 97 9.94 10.04 6.25
CA MET A 97 10.84 11.21 6.21
C MET A 97 10.14 12.42 5.59
N VAL A 98 9.36 12.22 4.51
CA VAL A 98 8.57 13.30 3.90
C VAL A 98 7.46 13.75 4.84
N PHE A 99 6.71 12.83 5.46
CA PHE A 99 5.65 13.19 6.41
C PHE A 99 6.18 14.03 7.58
N LYS A 100 7.31 13.65 8.18
CA LYS A 100 7.97 14.46 9.22
C LYS A 100 8.36 15.84 8.71
N LYS A 101 8.94 15.92 7.51
CA LYS A 101 9.36 17.18 6.90
C LYS A 101 8.17 18.13 6.69
N GLU A 102 7.04 17.60 6.29
CA GLU A 102 5.79 18.35 6.07
C GLU A 102 4.95 18.54 7.33
N GLY A 103 5.44 18.09 8.49
CA GLY A 103 4.72 18.22 9.76
C GLY A 103 3.51 17.30 9.92
N LEU A 104 3.40 16.28 9.09
CA LEU A 104 2.31 15.29 9.20
C LEU A 104 2.60 14.30 10.32
N PRO A 105 1.61 13.96 11.16
CA PRO A 105 1.78 12.99 12.23
C PRO A 105 2.18 11.61 11.69
N THR A 106 3.29 11.10 12.17
CA THR A 106 3.75 9.74 11.88
C THR A 106 4.59 9.23 13.06
N SER A 107 4.57 7.92 13.31
CA SER A 107 5.43 7.33 14.34
C SER A 107 6.90 7.44 13.96
N GLU A 108 7.78 7.51 14.97
CA GLU A 108 9.22 7.32 14.79
C GLU A 108 9.49 5.93 14.19
N CYS A 109 10.64 5.76 13.58
CA CYS A 109 11.00 4.45 13.03
C CYS A 109 12.51 4.29 12.93
N GLU A 110 12.95 3.04 12.94
CA GLU A 110 14.31 2.61 12.66
C GLU A 110 14.31 1.52 11.59
N LEU A 111 15.39 1.45 10.82
CA LEU A 111 15.63 0.30 9.96
C LEU A 111 16.31 -0.80 10.78
N ASN A 112 15.89 -2.05 10.56
CA ASN A 112 16.57 -3.18 11.15
C ASN A 112 17.97 -3.33 10.56
N TYR A 113 18.95 -3.67 11.38
CA TYR A 113 20.33 -3.89 10.98
C TYR A 113 20.93 -5.05 11.79
N GLU A 114 21.98 -5.65 11.26
CA GLU A 114 22.69 -6.74 11.92
C GLU A 114 23.21 -6.30 13.30
N GLY A 115 22.93 -7.11 14.32
CA GLY A 115 23.32 -6.83 15.71
C GLY A 115 22.41 -5.85 16.45
N ALA A 116 21.27 -5.43 15.86
CA ALA A 116 20.29 -4.62 16.59
C ALA A 116 19.79 -5.34 17.84
N GLN A 117 19.63 -4.60 18.92
CA GLN A 117 19.15 -5.10 20.20
C GLN A 117 17.76 -4.55 20.51
N LEU A 118 16.82 -5.42 20.86
CA LEU A 118 15.42 -5.07 21.08
C LEU A 118 15.27 -3.99 22.15
N GLU A 119 15.98 -4.10 23.27
CA GLU A 119 15.90 -3.13 24.37
C GLU A 119 16.46 -1.76 23.96
N VAL A 120 17.54 -1.73 23.17
CA VAL A 120 18.09 -0.47 22.64
C VAL A 120 17.09 0.21 21.68
N LEU A 121 16.38 -0.58 20.86
CA LEU A 121 15.34 -0.06 19.97
C LEU A 121 14.13 0.48 20.74
N LYS A 122 13.72 -0.17 21.83
CA LYS A 122 12.67 0.34 22.72
C LYS A 122 13.03 1.68 23.34
N GLU A 123 14.24 1.82 23.84
CA GLU A 123 14.74 3.10 24.38
C GLU A 123 14.76 4.18 23.29
N LYS A 124 15.32 3.87 22.12
CA LYS A 124 15.46 4.82 21.01
C LYS A 124 14.12 5.29 20.46
N LEU A 125 13.14 4.38 20.36
CA LEU A 125 11.80 4.66 19.85
C LEU A 125 10.80 5.08 20.95
N HIS A 126 11.26 5.18 22.20
CA HIS A 126 10.46 5.58 23.36
C HIS A 126 9.18 4.77 23.49
N SER A 127 9.25 3.44 23.28
CA SER A 127 8.10 2.55 23.31
C SER A 127 8.46 1.14 23.81
N GLU A 128 7.65 0.63 24.73
CA GLU A 128 7.78 -0.74 25.24
C GLU A 128 7.30 -1.79 24.23
N ARG A 129 6.41 -1.40 23.32
CA ARG A 129 5.87 -2.29 22.29
C ARG A 129 6.31 -1.81 20.92
N LEU A 130 7.00 -2.69 20.19
CA LEU A 130 7.50 -2.40 18.85
C LEU A 130 6.84 -3.32 17.83
N PHE A 131 6.65 -2.79 16.63
CA PHE A 131 6.12 -3.48 15.49
C PHE A 131 7.13 -3.47 14.34
N ILE A 132 7.34 -4.63 13.70
CA ILE A 132 8.22 -4.77 12.55
C ILE A 132 7.40 -5.07 11.30
N LYS A 133 7.77 -4.46 10.20
CA LYS A 133 7.16 -4.67 8.87
C LYS A 133 8.20 -4.46 7.78
N THR A 134 7.95 -4.99 6.60
CA THR A 134 8.81 -4.75 5.44
C THR A 134 8.88 -3.26 5.12
N ARG A 135 10.06 -2.75 4.80
CA ARG A 135 10.25 -1.37 4.33
C ARG A 135 9.46 -1.11 3.06
N ARG A 136 9.48 -2.08 2.12
CA ARG A 136 8.72 -2.06 0.87
C ARG A 136 7.74 -3.22 0.86
N GLY A 137 6.74 -3.18 0.00
CA GLY A 137 5.68 -4.18 -0.06
C GLY A 137 4.44 -3.83 0.75
N GLY A 138 3.46 -4.71 0.78
CA GLY A 138 2.12 -4.45 1.31
C GLY A 138 1.49 -5.64 2.04
N SER A 139 0.17 -5.60 2.16
CA SER A 139 -0.71 -6.66 2.67
C SER A 139 -0.36 -7.22 4.06
N SER A 140 0.43 -6.50 4.86
CA SER A 140 0.89 -6.92 6.21
C SER A 140 1.68 -8.23 6.20
N ILE A 141 2.26 -8.63 5.06
CA ILE A 141 3.05 -9.86 4.93
C ILE A 141 4.30 -9.75 5.81
N GLY A 142 4.49 -10.71 6.70
CA GLY A 142 5.62 -10.77 7.62
C GLY A 142 5.62 -9.71 8.73
N ALA A 143 4.61 -8.84 8.78
CA ALA A 143 4.48 -7.84 9.82
C ALA A 143 4.05 -8.47 11.15
N LYS A 144 4.71 -8.13 12.24
CA LYS A 144 4.39 -8.64 13.59
C LYS A 144 4.84 -7.70 14.71
N GLU A 145 4.27 -7.89 15.89
CA GLU A 145 4.81 -7.31 17.12
C GLU A 145 6.13 -8.00 17.50
N LEU A 146 7.14 -7.23 17.87
CA LEU A 146 8.40 -7.73 18.41
C LEU A 146 8.26 -7.95 19.91
N LYS A 147 8.17 -9.22 20.33
CA LYS A 147 8.04 -9.60 21.75
C LYS A 147 9.37 -10.04 22.37
N THR A 148 10.26 -10.59 21.56
CA THR A 148 11.55 -11.12 22.01
C THR A 148 12.69 -10.70 21.09
N GLN A 149 13.94 -10.81 21.57
CA GLN A 149 15.13 -10.65 20.73
C GLN A 149 15.13 -11.64 19.54
N ALA A 150 14.66 -12.85 19.74
CA ALA A 150 14.60 -13.87 18.70
C ALA A 150 13.66 -13.44 17.52
N ASP A 151 12.57 -12.72 17.81
CA ASP A 151 11.70 -12.18 16.78
C ASP A 151 12.43 -11.16 15.87
N LEU A 152 13.33 -10.39 16.47
CA LEU A 152 14.14 -9.41 15.75
C LEU A 152 15.24 -10.09 14.94
N ASP A 153 15.95 -11.06 15.56
CA ASP A 153 17.07 -11.79 14.95
C ASP A 153 16.59 -12.60 13.71
N GLU A 154 15.41 -13.18 13.78
CA GLU A 154 14.79 -13.85 12.62
C GLU A 154 14.76 -12.95 11.39
N LYS A 155 14.40 -11.68 11.56
CA LYS A 155 14.28 -10.71 10.49
C LYS A 155 15.62 -10.11 10.03
N GLN A 156 16.68 -10.25 10.78
CA GLN A 156 18.02 -9.82 10.38
C GLN A 156 18.66 -10.74 9.34
N THR A 157 18.21 -11.98 9.25
CA THR A 157 18.73 -12.97 8.29
C THR A 157 18.07 -12.89 6.92
N GLU A 158 17.01 -12.13 6.78
CA GLU A 158 16.29 -11.94 5.54
C GLU A 158 16.96 -10.87 4.68
N LEU A 159 16.94 -11.03 3.36
CA LEU A 159 17.49 -10.05 2.41
C LEU A 159 16.64 -8.77 2.32
N GLU A 160 15.43 -8.80 2.85
CA GLU A 160 14.53 -7.66 2.89
C GLU A 160 14.91 -6.66 3.97
N GLU A 161 14.76 -5.38 3.66
CA GLU A 161 14.89 -4.32 4.64
C GLU A 161 13.61 -4.21 5.48
N TRP A 162 13.77 -4.25 6.79
CA TRP A 162 12.67 -4.20 7.75
C TRP A 162 12.64 -2.85 8.47
N LEU A 163 11.44 -2.33 8.65
CA LEU A 163 11.14 -1.11 9.39
C LEU A 163 10.58 -1.48 10.76
N ILE A 164 11.12 -0.87 11.80
CA ILE A 164 10.68 -1.03 13.19
C ILE A 164 10.12 0.29 13.67
N GLU A 165 8.94 0.25 14.28
CA GLU A 165 8.26 1.44 14.80
C GLU A 165 7.51 1.12 16.11
N PRO A 166 7.13 2.11 16.92
CA PRO A 166 6.20 1.90 18.02
C PRO A 166 4.91 1.23 17.55
N LEU A 167 4.41 0.24 18.29
CA LEU A 167 3.09 -0.32 18.04
C LEU A 167 2.03 0.69 18.48
N VAL A 168 1.32 1.23 17.51
CA VAL A 168 0.21 2.16 17.75
C VAL A 168 -1.08 1.39 17.91
N VAL A 169 -1.71 1.52 19.07
CA VAL A 169 -3.01 0.90 19.35
C VAL A 169 -4.11 1.94 19.18
N GLY A 170 -5.12 1.63 18.38
CA GLY A 170 -6.21 2.56 18.13
C GLY A 170 -7.21 2.05 17.10
N ARG A 171 -8.12 2.92 16.71
CA ARG A 171 -9.05 2.66 15.61
C ARG A 171 -8.30 2.74 14.29
N GLU A 172 -8.49 1.76 13.43
CA GLU A 172 -7.95 1.82 12.06
C GLU A 172 -8.94 2.52 11.16
N ILE A 173 -8.52 3.63 10.59
CA ILE A 173 -9.30 4.41 9.64
C ILE A 173 -8.51 4.64 8.36
N THR A 174 -9.20 4.78 7.26
CA THR A 174 -8.61 5.18 5.98
C THR A 174 -9.43 6.27 5.32
N LEU A 175 -8.72 7.22 4.71
CA LEU A 175 -9.29 8.31 3.93
C LEU A 175 -8.65 8.29 2.55
N GLY A 176 -9.47 8.11 1.52
CA GLY A 176 -9.02 8.17 0.14
C GLY A 176 -9.25 9.54 -0.47
N PHE A 177 -8.39 9.90 -1.41
CA PHE A 177 -8.55 11.07 -2.26
C PHE A 177 -8.57 10.65 -3.72
N ILE A 178 -9.43 11.28 -4.50
CA ILE A 178 -9.48 11.08 -5.95
C ILE A 178 -9.33 12.42 -6.66
N LYS A 179 -8.47 12.48 -7.67
CA LYS A 179 -8.33 13.65 -8.53
C LYS A 179 -9.22 13.51 -9.75
N MET A 180 -10.20 14.41 -9.88
CA MET A 180 -11.13 14.41 -11.00
C MET A 180 -11.16 15.81 -11.64
N LYS A 181 -10.93 15.88 -12.95
CA LYS A 181 -10.94 17.14 -13.70
C LYS A 181 -10.02 18.23 -13.10
N GLY A 182 -8.88 17.80 -12.54
CA GLY A 182 -7.91 18.70 -11.93
C GLY A 182 -8.13 19.01 -10.44
N GLU A 183 -9.29 18.68 -9.88
CA GLU A 183 -9.65 18.94 -8.48
C GLU A 183 -9.55 17.68 -7.63
N TRP A 184 -9.04 17.82 -6.40
CA TRP A 184 -9.03 16.74 -5.40
C TRP A 184 -10.39 16.65 -4.70
N LYS A 185 -10.90 15.45 -4.58
CA LYS A 185 -12.10 15.12 -3.80
C LYS A 185 -11.76 14.11 -2.74
N GLU A 186 -12.12 14.40 -1.51
CA GLU A 186 -12.08 13.43 -0.42
C GLU A 186 -13.19 12.39 -0.58
N LEU A 187 -12.88 11.16 -0.27
CA LEU A 187 -13.85 10.08 -0.13
C LEU A 187 -14.33 9.99 1.32
N PRO A 188 -15.48 9.38 1.59
CA PRO A 188 -15.92 9.15 2.97
C PRO A 188 -14.88 8.37 3.77
N ILE A 189 -14.62 8.80 5.00
CA ILE A 189 -13.69 8.10 5.90
C ILE A 189 -14.26 6.73 6.26
N LEU A 190 -13.46 5.70 6.09
CA LEU A 190 -13.79 4.31 6.38
C LEU A 190 -13.07 3.85 7.65
N GLU A 191 -13.79 3.25 8.60
CA GLU A 191 -13.19 2.51 9.72
C GLU A 191 -13.12 1.02 9.41
N LEU A 192 -11.97 0.44 9.69
CA LEU A 192 -11.67 -0.98 9.54
C LEU A 192 -11.63 -1.62 10.94
N LYS A 193 -12.55 -2.51 11.23
CA LYS A 193 -12.58 -3.21 12.52
C LYS A 193 -12.30 -4.69 12.29
N ALA A 194 -11.03 -5.05 12.40
CA ALA A 194 -10.59 -6.43 12.30
C ALA A 194 -11.05 -7.25 13.51
N LYS A 195 -11.27 -8.55 13.32
CA LYS A 195 -11.48 -9.50 14.41
C LYS A 195 -10.18 -9.92 15.07
N ASN A 196 -9.08 -9.88 14.31
CA ASN A 196 -7.74 -10.18 14.78
C ASN A 196 -7.16 -9.02 15.61
N GLU A 197 -6.07 -9.25 16.31
CA GLU A 197 -5.39 -8.25 17.15
C GLU A 197 -4.93 -7.03 16.34
N PHE A 198 -4.59 -7.23 15.05
CA PHE A 198 -4.29 -6.18 14.08
C PHE A 198 -4.83 -6.55 12.70
N TYR A 199 -4.83 -5.59 11.76
CA TYR A 199 -5.35 -5.75 10.40
C TYR A 199 -4.31 -6.47 9.51
N ASP A 200 -4.21 -7.79 9.72
CA ASP A 200 -3.28 -8.69 9.02
C ASP A 200 -3.81 -9.16 7.65
N TYR A 201 -3.06 -10.02 6.99
CA TYR A 201 -3.44 -10.57 5.69
C TYR A 201 -4.78 -11.33 5.73
N GLU A 202 -5.02 -12.13 6.78
CA GLU A 202 -6.27 -12.86 6.94
C GLU A 202 -7.46 -11.90 7.13
N ALA A 203 -7.30 -10.86 7.96
CA ALA A 203 -8.32 -9.85 8.17
C ALA A 203 -8.63 -9.06 6.89
N LYS A 204 -7.66 -8.87 5.99
CA LYS A 204 -7.84 -8.16 4.72
C LYS A 204 -8.60 -8.96 3.67
N TYR A 205 -8.35 -10.25 3.56
CA TYR A 205 -8.77 -11.03 2.40
C TYR A 205 -9.75 -12.17 2.70
N THR A 206 -10.03 -12.44 3.98
CA THR A 206 -11.01 -13.46 4.39
C THR A 206 -12.36 -12.80 4.69
N GLU A 207 -13.40 -13.26 4.01
CA GLU A 207 -14.76 -12.75 4.18
C GLU A 207 -15.21 -12.84 5.64
N GLY A 208 -15.79 -11.75 6.15
CA GLY A 208 -16.31 -11.66 7.51
C GLY A 208 -15.27 -11.45 8.61
N MET A 209 -13.96 -11.38 8.28
CA MET A 209 -12.90 -11.10 9.26
C MET A 209 -12.75 -9.61 9.58
N THR A 210 -13.27 -8.73 8.74
CA THR A 210 -13.25 -7.29 8.96
C THR A 210 -14.65 -6.71 8.79
N GLN A 211 -15.05 -5.88 9.73
CA GLN A 211 -16.24 -5.03 9.61
C GLN A 211 -15.82 -3.68 9.03
N PHE A 212 -16.48 -3.28 7.95
CA PHE A 212 -16.31 -1.99 7.30
C PHE A 212 -17.41 -1.03 7.75
N ILE A 213 -17.04 0.10 8.36
CA ILE A 213 -17.99 1.09 8.88
C ILE A 213 -17.82 2.38 8.08
N LEU A 214 -18.81 2.69 7.23
CA LEU A 214 -18.79 3.81 6.30
C LEU A 214 -20.08 4.65 6.42
N PRO A 215 -20.02 5.94 6.74
CA PRO A 215 -18.82 6.67 7.18
C PRO A 215 -18.39 6.26 8.59
N ALA A 216 -17.10 6.41 8.89
CA ALA A 216 -16.57 6.18 10.23
C ALA A 216 -17.18 7.14 11.24
N PRO A 217 -17.74 6.67 12.38
CA PRO A 217 -18.31 7.56 13.40
C PRO A 217 -17.22 8.35 14.11
N MET A 218 -17.27 9.70 14.00
CA MET A 218 -16.33 10.62 14.63
C MET A 218 -16.94 12.02 14.77
N SER A 219 -16.33 12.88 15.61
CA SER A 219 -16.72 14.29 15.70
C SER A 219 -16.29 15.05 14.44
N GLU A 220 -16.98 16.17 14.12
CA GLU A 220 -16.61 17.02 13.00
C GLU A 220 -15.20 17.59 13.16
N GLU A 221 -14.81 17.99 14.38
CA GLU A 221 -13.47 18.46 14.69
C GLU A 221 -12.40 17.43 14.29
N ARG A 222 -12.65 16.14 14.60
CA ARG A 222 -11.72 15.06 14.26
C ARG A 222 -11.67 14.81 12.76
N ARG A 223 -12.82 14.93 12.09
CA ARG A 223 -12.90 14.83 10.64
C ARG A 223 -12.08 15.95 9.97
N GLU A 224 -12.23 17.19 10.40
CA GLU A 224 -11.49 18.33 9.88
C GLU A 224 -9.97 18.15 10.04
N GLN A 225 -9.51 17.62 11.19
CA GLN A 225 -8.09 17.30 11.43
C GLN A 225 -7.52 16.24 10.48
N LEU A 226 -8.36 15.34 9.97
CA LEU A 226 -7.92 14.28 9.05
C LEU A 226 -7.91 14.72 7.59
N VAL A 227 -8.67 15.77 7.26
CA VAL A 227 -8.84 16.27 5.89
C VAL A 227 -7.92 17.46 5.60
N SER A 228 -7.54 18.22 6.64
CA SER A 228 -6.64 19.38 6.55
C SER A 228 -5.20 19.00 6.25
#